data_9ffdd8b2beb87591a66c8635224eef76
#
_entry.id   9ffdd8b2beb87591a66c8635224eef76
#
_cell.length_a   1.000
_cell.length_b   1.000
_cell.length_c   1.000
_cell.angle_alpha   90.00
_cell.angle_beta   90.00
_cell.angle_gamma   90.00
#
_symmetry.space_group_name_H-M   'P 1'
#
loop_
_entity.id
_entity.type
_entity.pdbx_description
1 polymer ?
#
loop_
_entity_poly.entity_id
_entity_poly.type
_entity_poly.pdbx_seq_one_letter_code
_entity_poly.pdbx_strand_id
1 'polypeptide(L)'
;RYPGAFEPMDAAYDDQGRPQAYLIYALLVCATKDGRWLQFAQVSPKLIGAWLTELDLLGELADPKWQGFPMLPTPELRTEWWDMMIERVGARTLAEWQHAMTENLDLSGELFRTPEDSLNHPQTAHEGRATTVIDPDLGPVRQPSTLIHADGKPLTQLRPAPRVGEHNDSVAFDQVGGAALPAPQGDHHDPPLKGVAVLEFGSMFAGPYGATLLADLGARVIKVEPLEGDNIRNLVAFPEAGGAKVLQGKESVAIDFTKPAGLDLVYELAKRSDIVLQCFRGKAAERAKIDEASLRAVNPDLAFVTTSGYGVDGPFAHRAAYAPSVGAASGLARVDSHDTGQPPTDLDDLHRRAVKLHAGGAVPAVQSDGIAAHGVGSALLVALYAKRRGKMLTNVVTTMLGTVQQAMIAYNASYASRPAETPADEQFFGMNALYRMYRAADGYVFLAAPLPREWPALAKAMSPYADLHADERFADADSRTAHDEELIAALTPVFAAKTKLEWENELCAQDVGCVEVVEANSELVLQSDPYYEAGYAVDAHSPIFDEHRRLAPLCRFSRSRTRADAGCTIGQHTDAVLSEIGLDEAAIADLRVREIVGGG
;
A
#
# COMPACT_ATOMS: atom_id res chain seq x y z
N ARG A 1 5.93 9.89 24.04
CA ARG A 1 5.71 11.02 24.94
C ARG A 1 4.27 11.03 25.52
N TYR A 2 3.32 10.48 24.80
CA TYR A 2 1.91 10.43 25.21
C TYR A 2 1.34 8.99 25.20
N PRO A 3 1.93 8.03 25.94
CA PRO A 3 1.49 6.64 25.89
C PRO A 3 0.03 6.44 26.32
N GLY A 4 -0.52 7.36 27.13
CA GLY A 4 -1.94 7.34 27.52
C GLY A 4 -2.90 8.00 26.52
N ALA A 5 -2.40 8.52 25.40
CA ALA A 5 -3.24 9.07 24.33
C ALA A 5 -3.65 8.02 23.29
N PHE A 6 -3.06 6.81 23.36
CA PHE A 6 -3.32 5.71 22.44
C PHE A 6 -3.83 4.52 23.24
N GLU A 7 -5.06 4.13 22.98
CA GLU A 7 -5.63 2.89 23.50
C GLU A 7 -5.59 1.83 22.40
N PRO A 8 -5.35 0.55 22.74
CA PRO A 8 -5.51 -0.53 21.78
C PRO A 8 -6.94 -0.49 21.22
N MET A 9 -7.07 -0.53 19.91
CA MET A 9 -8.37 -0.70 19.27
C MET A 9 -8.76 -2.17 19.31
N ASP A 10 -10.02 -2.45 19.65
CA ASP A 10 -10.59 -3.78 19.47
C ASP A 10 -10.55 -4.15 17.98
N ALA A 11 -10.51 -5.46 17.70
CA ALA A 11 -10.69 -5.96 16.34
C ALA A 11 -12.06 -5.52 15.79
N ALA A 12 -12.20 -5.49 14.46
CA ALA A 12 -13.49 -5.16 13.81
C ALA A 12 -14.59 -6.17 14.17
N TYR A 13 -14.19 -7.39 14.46
CA TYR A 13 -15.09 -8.49 14.88
C TYR A 13 -14.51 -9.20 16.10
N ASP A 14 -15.40 -9.71 16.95
CA ASP A 14 -15.00 -10.54 18.09
C ASP A 14 -14.70 -12.00 17.66
N ASP A 15 -14.32 -12.84 18.64
CA ASP A 15 -14.00 -14.25 18.41
C ASP A 15 -15.18 -15.08 17.86
N GLN A 16 -16.39 -14.55 17.95
CA GLN A 16 -17.62 -15.16 17.40
C GLN A 16 -18.00 -14.56 16.03
N GLY A 17 -17.19 -13.66 15.48
CA GLY A 17 -17.43 -12.97 14.22
C GLY A 17 -18.50 -11.88 14.30
N ARG A 18 -18.82 -11.35 15.49
CA ARG A 18 -19.80 -10.29 15.65
C ARG A 18 -19.13 -8.91 15.56
N PRO A 19 -19.80 -7.91 14.94
CA PRO A 19 -19.29 -6.57 14.78
C PRO A 19 -18.94 -5.89 16.12
N GLN A 20 -17.73 -5.39 16.25
CA GLN A 20 -17.26 -4.58 17.36
C GLN A 20 -17.47 -3.07 17.12
N ALA A 21 -17.20 -2.25 18.14
CA ALA A 21 -17.42 -0.81 18.07
C ALA A 21 -16.62 -0.11 16.95
N TYR A 22 -15.49 -0.67 16.58
CA TYR A 22 -14.58 -0.11 15.58
C TYR A 22 -14.76 -0.71 14.18
N LEU A 23 -15.81 -1.51 13.94
CA LEU A 23 -16.13 -1.94 12.56
C LEU A 23 -16.43 -0.72 11.69
N ILE A 24 -15.65 -0.58 10.64
CA ILE A 24 -15.84 0.48 9.64
C ILE A 24 -16.83 -0.04 8.60
N TYR A 25 -18.12 0.23 8.75
CA TYR A 25 -19.17 -0.19 7.80
C TYR A 25 -18.91 0.29 6.35
N ALA A 26 -18.20 1.40 6.20
CA ALA A 26 -17.77 1.90 4.90
C ALA A 26 -16.84 0.94 4.14
N LEU A 27 -16.25 -0.05 4.82
CA LEU A 27 -15.40 -1.09 4.26
C LEU A 27 -16.10 -2.46 4.23
N LEU A 28 -17.41 -2.48 3.98
CA LEU A 28 -18.21 -3.69 3.96
C LEU A 28 -17.66 -4.73 2.98
N VAL A 29 -17.59 -5.97 3.46
CA VAL A 29 -17.38 -7.17 2.66
C VAL A 29 -18.68 -7.95 2.62
N CYS A 30 -19.18 -8.28 1.44
CA CYS A 30 -20.45 -8.97 1.29
C CYS A 30 -20.53 -9.77 0.00
N ALA A 31 -21.34 -10.84 0.01
CA ALA A 31 -21.69 -11.58 -1.19
C ALA A 31 -22.89 -10.95 -1.90
N THR A 32 -22.84 -10.94 -3.24
CA THR A 32 -23.96 -10.57 -4.10
C THR A 32 -24.97 -11.72 -4.21
N LYS A 33 -26.14 -11.46 -4.80
CA LYS A 33 -27.20 -12.46 -5.06
C LYS A 33 -26.70 -13.70 -5.81
N ASP A 34 -25.75 -13.53 -6.69
CA ASP A 34 -25.11 -14.61 -7.47
C ASP A 34 -23.82 -15.14 -6.81
N GLY A 35 -23.66 -14.90 -5.50
CA GLY A 35 -22.59 -15.47 -4.67
C GLY A 35 -21.18 -14.91 -4.95
N ARG A 36 -21.07 -13.74 -5.58
CA ARG A 36 -19.78 -13.11 -5.85
C ARG A 36 -19.43 -12.14 -4.72
N TRP A 37 -18.20 -12.16 -4.25
CA TRP A 37 -17.76 -11.35 -3.13
C TRP A 37 -17.29 -9.96 -3.55
N LEU A 38 -17.82 -8.94 -2.88
CA LEU A 38 -17.46 -7.53 -3.09
C LEU A 38 -16.82 -6.93 -1.83
N GLN A 39 -15.77 -6.14 -2.04
CA GLN A 39 -15.23 -5.20 -1.08
C GLN A 39 -15.74 -3.80 -1.42
N PHE A 40 -16.51 -3.18 -0.55
CA PHE A 40 -16.82 -1.76 -0.66
C PHE A 40 -15.75 -0.92 0.04
N ALA A 41 -15.56 0.31 -0.42
CA ALA A 41 -14.59 1.25 0.16
C ALA A 41 -15.12 2.68 0.05
N GLN A 42 -16.04 3.05 0.95
CA GLN A 42 -16.77 4.31 0.95
C GLN A 42 -16.17 5.29 1.98
N VAL A 43 -14.87 5.61 1.83
CA VAL A 43 -14.04 6.22 2.89
C VAL A 43 -14.36 7.70 3.16
N SER A 44 -15.04 8.41 2.25
CA SER A 44 -15.39 9.81 2.47
C SER A 44 -16.88 10.01 2.80
N PRO A 45 -17.27 11.09 3.52
CA PRO A 45 -18.67 11.36 3.83
C PRO A 45 -19.59 11.38 2.58
N LYS A 46 -19.09 11.91 1.46
CA LYS A 46 -19.82 11.93 0.19
C LYS A 46 -20.10 10.53 -0.33
N LEU A 47 -19.07 9.64 -0.30
CA LEU A 47 -19.20 8.26 -0.75
C LEU A 47 -20.12 7.46 0.19
N ILE A 48 -20.01 7.65 1.51
CA ILE A 48 -20.89 7.00 2.50
C ILE A 48 -22.35 7.39 2.23
N GLY A 49 -22.64 8.69 2.05
CA GLY A 49 -24.00 9.16 1.77
C GLY A 49 -24.58 8.60 0.47
N ALA A 50 -23.78 8.57 -0.60
CA ALA A 50 -24.18 7.96 -1.87
C ALA A 50 -24.49 6.47 -1.72
N TRP A 51 -23.68 5.76 -0.97
CA TRP A 51 -23.84 4.32 -0.76
C TRP A 51 -25.04 3.96 0.11
N LEU A 52 -25.26 4.67 1.23
CA LEU A 52 -26.44 4.47 2.07
C LEU A 52 -27.74 4.80 1.29
N THR A 53 -27.68 5.77 0.38
CA THR A 53 -28.79 6.06 -0.54
C THR A 53 -29.02 4.89 -1.49
N GLU A 54 -27.97 4.32 -2.08
CA GLU A 54 -28.06 3.20 -3.01
C GLU A 54 -28.56 1.91 -2.35
N LEU A 55 -28.25 1.73 -1.06
CA LEU A 55 -28.76 0.63 -0.24
C LEU A 55 -30.18 0.86 0.29
N ASP A 56 -30.77 2.04 0.05
CA ASP A 56 -32.06 2.45 0.66
C ASP A 56 -32.02 2.40 2.21
N LEU A 57 -30.88 2.81 2.78
CA LEU A 57 -30.65 2.84 4.24
C LEU A 57 -30.47 4.27 4.81
N LEU A 58 -30.34 5.27 3.94
CA LEU A 58 -30.13 6.65 4.42
C LEU A 58 -31.33 7.14 5.24
N GLY A 59 -32.54 6.76 4.85
CA GLY A 59 -33.78 7.09 5.56
C GLY A 59 -33.90 6.47 6.93
N GLU A 60 -33.31 5.28 7.15
CA GLU A 60 -33.32 4.58 8.43
C GLU A 60 -32.61 5.37 9.53
N LEU A 61 -31.60 6.18 9.16
CA LEU A 61 -30.86 7.02 10.13
C LEU A 61 -31.74 8.07 10.82
N ALA A 62 -32.97 8.32 10.33
CA ALA A 62 -33.95 9.18 10.99
C ALA A 62 -34.59 8.52 12.23
N ASP A 63 -34.53 7.18 12.36
CA ASP A 63 -35.02 6.47 13.53
C ASP A 63 -34.05 6.67 14.69
N PRO A 64 -34.54 7.13 15.88
CA PRO A 64 -33.72 7.27 17.08
C PRO A 64 -32.94 6.01 17.48
N LYS A 65 -33.38 4.83 17.08
CA LYS A 65 -32.69 3.55 17.25
C LYS A 65 -31.25 3.59 16.72
N TRP A 66 -31.02 4.29 15.63
CA TRP A 66 -29.72 4.37 14.95
C TRP A 66 -28.90 5.61 15.34
N GLN A 67 -29.34 6.29 16.40
CA GLN A 67 -28.57 7.43 16.93
C GLN A 67 -27.17 6.98 17.35
N GLY A 68 -26.18 7.68 16.84
CA GLY A 68 -24.76 7.36 17.10
C GLY A 68 -24.07 6.65 15.93
N PHE A 69 -24.79 6.29 14.84
CA PHE A 69 -24.13 5.75 13.64
C PHE A 69 -22.99 6.67 13.16
N PRO A 70 -21.83 6.12 12.78
CA PRO A 70 -21.50 4.69 12.63
C PRO A 70 -21.05 3.99 13.94
N MET A 71 -20.93 4.71 15.06
CA MET A 71 -20.48 4.18 16.35
C MET A 71 -21.70 3.70 17.19
N LEU A 72 -22.35 2.64 16.72
CA LEU A 72 -23.53 2.09 17.40
C LEU A 72 -23.17 1.50 18.76
N PRO A 73 -23.97 1.79 19.84
CA PRO A 73 -23.55 1.55 21.21
C PRO A 73 -23.54 0.08 21.64
N THR A 74 -24.39 -0.78 21.07
CA THR A 74 -24.50 -2.18 21.50
C THR A 74 -24.16 -3.16 20.39
N PRO A 75 -23.66 -4.37 20.74
CA PRO A 75 -23.38 -5.43 19.76
C PRO A 75 -24.59 -5.81 18.91
N GLU A 76 -25.79 -5.82 19.53
CA GLU A 76 -27.04 -6.19 18.84
C GLU A 76 -27.38 -5.18 17.74
N LEU A 77 -27.28 -3.87 18.04
CA LEU A 77 -27.52 -2.81 17.06
C LEU A 77 -26.47 -2.84 15.94
N ARG A 78 -25.22 -3.14 16.28
CA ARG A 78 -24.15 -3.27 15.28
C ARG A 78 -24.39 -4.43 14.33
N THR A 79 -24.78 -5.58 14.88
CA THR A 79 -25.10 -6.78 14.08
C THR A 79 -26.33 -6.54 13.20
N GLU A 80 -27.40 -5.98 13.77
CA GLU A 80 -28.62 -5.68 13.02
C GLU A 80 -28.37 -4.71 11.85
N TRP A 81 -27.56 -3.67 12.07
CA TRP A 81 -27.18 -2.75 10.97
C TRP A 81 -26.36 -3.45 9.91
N TRP A 82 -25.41 -4.29 10.32
CA TRP A 82 -24.59 -5.08 9.41
C TRP A 82 -25.45 -6.03 8.57
N ASP A 83 -26.40 -6.72 9.20
CA ASP A 83 -27.33 -7.64 8.52
C ASP A 83 -28.21 -6.90 7.50
N MET A 84 -28.72 -5.72 7.84
CA MET A 84 -29.46 -4.88 6.90
C MET A 84 -28.61 -4.53 5.66
N MET A 85 -27.36 -4.14 5.86
CA MET A 85 -26.45 -3.85 4.73
C MET A 85 -26.18 -5.10 3.88
N ILE A 86 -25.93 -6.25 4.51
CA ILE A 86 -25.72 -7.53 3.84
C ILE A 86 -26.94 -7.91 3.01
N GLU A 87 -28.15 -7.79 3.56
CA GLU A 87 -29.40 -8.08 2.85
C GLU A 87 -29.56 -7.21 1.60
N ARG A 88 -29.31 -5.90 1.72
CA ARG A 88 -29.42 -4.97 0.59
C ARG A 88 -28.40 -5.26 -0.51
N VAL A 89 -27.15 -5.58 -0.13
CA VAL A 89 -26.13 -5.98 -1.11
C VAL A 89 -26.48 -7.32 -1.76
N GLY A 90 -26.88 -8.31 -0.97
CA GLY A 90 -27.26 -9.65 -1.43
C GLY A 90 -28.54 -9.70 -2.27
N ALA A 91 -29.35 -8.64 -2.30
CA ALA A 91 -30.51 -8.55 -3.16
C ALA A 91 -30.18 -8.38 -4.64
N ARG A 92 -28.95 -7.95 -4.99
CA ARG A 92 -28.50 -7.65 -6.36
C ARG A 92 -27.37 -8.58 -6.79
N THR A 93 -27.31 -8.85 -8.09
CA THR A 93 -26.20 -9.58 -8.74
C THR A 93 -24.96 -8.70 -8.89
N LEU A 94 -23.81 -9.33 -9.16
CA LEU A 94 -22.58 -8.61 -9.49
C LEU A 94 -22.77 -7.65 -10.68
N ALA A 95 -23.48 -8.08 -11.71
CA ALA A 95 -23.73 -7.25 -12.90
C ALA A 95 -24.54 -6.00 -12.57
N GLU A 96 -25.56 -6.11 -11.72
CA GLU A 96 -26.35 -4.96 -11.24
C GLU A 96 -25.52 -4.00 -10.40
N TRP A 97 -24.63 -4.51 -9.54
CA TRP A 97 -23.69 -3.67 -8.78
C TRP A 97 -22.65 -2.98 -9.67
N GLN A 98 -22.12 -3.68 -10.66
CA GLN A 98 -21.19 -3.08 -11.62
C GLN A 98 -21.85 -1.96 -12.43
N HIS A 99 -23.13 -2.16 -12.81
CA HIS A 99 -23.91 -1.12 -13.48
C HIS A 99 -24.13 0.09 -12.55
N ALA A 100 -24.57 -0.13 -11.31
CA ALA A 100 -24.76 0.95 -10.35
C ALA A 100 -23.47 1.76 -10.12
N MET A 101 -22.32 1.10 -10.00
CA MET A 101 -21.01 1.75 -9.86
C MET A 101 -20.53 2.46 -11.15
N THR A 102 -21.13 2.19 -12.29
CA THR A 102 -20.87 2.89 -13.54
C THR A 102 -21.72 4.14 -13.66
N GLU A 103 -22.99 4.06 -13.26
CA GLU A 103 -23.92 5.20 -13.28
C GLU A 103 -23.65 6.18 -12.15
N ASN A 104 -23.24 5.70 -10.97
CA ASN A 104 -22.94 6.51 -9.81
C ASN A 104 -21.44 6.43 -9.45
N LEU A 105 -20.69 7.46 -9.85
CA LEU A 105 -19.24 7.52 -9.64
C LEU A 105 -18.81 7.73 -8.17
N ASP A 106 -19.77 7.93 -7.28
CA ASP A 106 -19.56 8.01 -5.84
C ASP A 106 -19.75 6.65 -5.15
N LEU A 107 -19.99 5.58 -5.91
CA LEU A 107 -19.94 4.20 -5.41
C LEU A 107 -18.56 3.61 -5.69
N SER A 108 -17.90 3.13 -4.65
CA SER A 108 -16.58 2.47 -4.72
C SER A 108 -16.68 1.04 -4.20
N GLY A 109 -16.39 0.09 -5.05
CA GLY A 109 -16.36 -1.33 -4.69
C GLY A 109 -15.64 -2.16 -5.74
N GLU A 110 -15.07 -3.29 -5.31
CA GLU A 110 -14.34 -4.21 -6.16
C GLU A 110 -14.70 -5.66 -5.89
N LEU A 111 -14.59 -6.46 -6.95
CA LEU A 111 -14.72 -7.90 -6.86
C LEU A 111 -13.46 -8.48 -6.20
N PHE A 112 -13.64 -9.38 -5.24
CA PHE A 112 -12.54 -10.21 -4.74
C PHE A 112 -12.09 -11.18 -5.85
N ARG A 113 -10.89 -10.95 -6.36
CA ARG A 113 -10.27 -11.76 -7.42
C ARG A 113 -9.22 -12.69 -6.83
N THR A 114 -8.93 -13.78 -7.54
CA THR A 114 -7.67 -14.51 -7.32
C THR A 114 -6.50 -13.70 -7.90
N PRO A 115 -5.25 -13.94 -7.46
CA PRO A 115 -4.11 -13.27 -8.06
C PRO A 115 -4.03 -13.43 -9.58
N GLU A 116 -4.23 -14.64 -10.11
CA GLU A 116 -4.22 -14.85 -11.56
C GLU A 116 -5.38 -14.13 -12.27
N ASP A 117 -6.61 -14.16 -11.70
CA ASP A 117 -7.76 -13.46 -12.28
C ASP A 117 -7.58 -11.94 -12.23
N SER A 118 -6.76 -11.43 -11.33
CA SER A 118 -6.45 -10.00 -11.29
C SER A 118 -5.85 -9.48 -12.60
N LEU A 119 -5.10 -10.30 -13.32
CA LEU A 119 -4.56 -9.95 -14.64
C LEU A 119 -5.63 -9.85 -15.73
N ASN A 120 -6.84 -10.34 -15.46
CA ASN A 120 -8.03 -10.19 -16.32
C ASN A 120 -8.90 -9.00 -15.90
N HIS A 121 -8.49 -8.23 -14.88
CA HIS A 121 -9.24 -7.03 -14.49
C HIS A 121 -9.43 -6.12 -15.70
N PRO A 122 -10.65 -5.60 -15.96
CA PRO A 122 -10.94 -4.83 -17.19
C PRO A 122 -10.00 -3.65 -17.41
N GLN A 123 -9.58 -2.99 -16.34
CA GLN A 123 -8.61 -1.88 -16.44
C GLN A 123 -7.20 -2.37 -16.77
N THR A 124 -6.76 -3.48 -16.17
CA THR A 124 -5.47 -4.11 -16.46
C THR A 124 -5.37 -4.51 -17.93
N ALA A 125 -6.46 -5.06 -18.47
CA ALA A 125 -6.56 -5.42 -19.88
C ALA A 125 -6.56 -4.18 -20.80
N HIS A 126 -7.31 -3.14 -20.43
CA HIS A 126 -7.40 -1.89 -21.19
C HIS A 126 -6.03 -1.19 -21.32
N GLU A 127 -5.29 -1.09 -20.23
CA GLU A 127 -3.98 -0.42 -20.22
C GLU A 127 -2.82 -1.32 -20.69
N GLY A 128 -3.05 -2.59 -20.98
CA GLY A 128 -1.98 -3.53 -21.33
C GLY A 128 -0.99 -3.77 -20.18
N ARG A 129 -1.48 -3.74 -18.92
CA ARG A 129 -0.64 -3.99 -17.74
C ARG A 129 -0.41 -5.47 -17.44
N ALA A 130 -0.98 -6.36 -18.23
CA ALA A 130 -0.63 -7.77 -18.28
C ALA A 130 -0.02 -8.11 -19.65
N THR A 131 1.01 -8.94 -19.65
CA THR A 131 1.72 -9.37 -20.85
C THR A 131 1.98 -10.86 -20.84
N THR A 132 2.29 -11.43 -22.00
CA THR A 132 2.76 -12.82 -22.11
C THR A 132 4.20 -12.80 -22.61
N VAL A 133 5.08 -13.42 -21.82
CA VAL A 133 6.48 -13.65 -22.19
C VAL A 133 6.64 -15.10 -22.59
N ILE A 134 7.34 -15.37 -23.69
CA ILE A 134 7.63 -16.73 -24.11
C ILE A 134 8.92 -17.18 -23.42
N ASP A 135 8.76 -17.98 -22.40
CA ASP A 135 9.88 -18.56 -21.67
C ASP A 135 10.35 -19.83 -22.40
N PRO A 136 11.67 -20.04 -22.54
CA PRO A 136 12.19 -21.18 -23.29
C PRO A 136 11.92 -22.54 -22.65
N ASP A 137 11.67 -22.59 -21.33
CA ASP A 137 11.45 -23.82 -20.58
C ASP A 137 9.98 -23.99 -20.16
N LEU A 138 9.28 -22.90 -19.85
CA LEU A 138 7.89 -22.91 -19.36
C LEU A 138 6.86 -22.64 -20.47
N GLY A 139 7.30 -22.18 -21.64
CA GLY A 139 6.40 -21.74 -22.71
C GLY A 139 5.79 -20.37 -22.41
N PRO A 140 4.52 -20.12 -22.79
CA PRO A 140 3.86 -18.84 -22.56
C PRO A 140 3.64 -18.61 -21.06
N VAL A 141 4.26 -17.55 -20.51
CA VAL A 141 4.07 -17.07 -19.14
C VAL A 141 3.32 -15.76 -19.17
N ARG A 142 2.09 -15.75 -18.68
CA ARG A 142 1.31 -14.54 -18.50
C ARG A 142 1.64 -13.91 -17.15
N GLN A 143 1.96 -12.62 -17.13
CA GLN A 143 2.41 -11.91 -15.93
C GLN A 143 2.11 -10.41 -16.04
N PRO A 144 2.28 -9.61 -14.97
CA PRO A 144 2.25 -8.15 -15.06
C PRO A 144 3.29 -7.64 -16.07
N SER A 145 2.95 -6.55 -16.77
CA SER A 145 3.90 -5.84 -17.64
C SER A 145 4.83 -4.94 -16.79
N THR A 146 5.42 -3.88 -17.36
CA THR A 146 6.27 -2.98 -16.56
C THR A 146 5.43 -2.16 -15.57
N LEU A 147 6.00 -1.88 -14.41
CA LEU A 147 5.40 -1.08 -13.35
C LEU A 147 4.98 0.33 -13.84
N ILE A 148 5.81 0.94 -14.67
CA ILE A 148 5.66 2.30 -15.16
C ILE A 148 5.33 2.26 -16.64
N HIS A 149 4.32 3.00 -17.04
CA HIS A 149 3.97 3.24 -18.44
C HIS A 149 4.27 4.70 -18.80
N ALA A 150 4.66 4.94 -20.05
CA ALA A 150 4.75 6.26 -20.63
C ALA A 150 4.06 6.24 -22.00
N ASP A 151 3.36 7.30 -22.35
CA ASP A 151 2.57 7.40 -23.60
C ASP A 151 1.60 6.22 -23.80
N GLY A 152 0.96 5.77 -22.70
CA GLY A 152 0.02 4.66 -22.72
C GLY A 152 0.64 3.28 -22.97
N LYS A 153 1.95 3.13 -22.85
CA LYS A 153 2.69 1.89 -23.18
C LYS A 153 3.67 1.52 -22.05
N PRO A 154 3.97 0.22 -21.90
CA PRO A 154 5.07 -0.23 -21.07
C PRO A 154 6.39 0.43 -21.48
N LEU A 155 7.21 0.87 -20.51
CA LEU A 155 8.50 1.50 -20.80
C LEU A 155 9.47 0.59 -21.58
N THR A 156 9.33 -0.73 -21.45
CA THR A 156 10.13 -1.71 -22.16
C THR A 156 9.33 -2.98 -22.41
N GLN A 157 9.77 -3.79 -23.37
CA GLN A 157 9.27 -5.15 -23.53
C GLN A 157 9.98 -6.07 -22.53
N LEU A 158 9.20 -6.90 -21.85
CA LEU A 158 9.73 -7.91 -20.95
C LEU A 158 10.38 -9.05 -21.76
N ARG A 159 11.41 -9.63 -21.18
CA ARG A 159 12.11 -10.81 -21.70
C ARG A 159 11.96 -11.96 -20.70
N PRO A 160 12.10 -13.21 -21.16
CA PRO A 160 12.16 -14.34 -20.23
C PRO A 160 13.37 -14.22 -19.30
N ALA A 161 13.31 -14.91 -18.18
CA ALA A 161 14.46 -15.03 -17.29
C ALA A 161 15.61 -15.77 -18.02
N PRO A 162 16.85 -15.31 -17.88
CA PRO A 162 17.99 -16.03 -18.45
C PRO A 162 18.24 -17.32 -17.67
N ARG A 163 18.72 -18.36 -18.37
CA ARG A 163 19.24 -19.56 -17.72
C ARG A 163 20.52 -19.26 -16.97
N VAL A 164 20.84 -20.06 -15.99
CA VAL A 164 22.10 -19.94 -15.24
C VAL A 164 23.28 -20.00 -16.20
N GLY A 165 24.11 -18.95 -16.21
CA GLY A 165 25.31 -18.87 -17.04
C GLY A 165 25.07 -18.54 -18.52
N GLU A 166 23.82 -18.31 -18.97
CA GLU A 166 23.48 -18.10 -20.40
C GLU A 166 24.29 -16.98 -21.06
N HIS A 167 24.68 -15.98 -20.31
CA HIS A 167 25.38 -14.82 -20.85
C HIS A 167 26.86 -14.74 -20.50
N ASN A 168 27.44 -15.77 -19.86
CA ASN A 168 28.84 -15.74 -19.41
C ASN A 168 29.84 -15.36 -20.52
N ASP A 169 29.61 -15.90 -21.72
CA ASP A 169 30.50 -15.68 -22.86
C ASP A 169 30.06 -14.52 -23.80
N SER A 170 28.89 -13.94 -23.52
CA SER A 170 28.29 -12.92 -24.40
C SER A 170 28.27 -11.50 -23.83
N VAL A 171 28.65 -11.33 -22.56
CA VAL A 171 28.69 -10.00 -21.90
C VAL A 171 29.90 -9.22 -22.40
N ALA A 172 29.63 -8.21 -23.23
CA ALA A 172 30.66 -7.27 -23.72
C ALA A 172 30.55 -5.97 -22.89
N PHE A 173 31.29 -5.87 -21.81
CA PHE A 173 31.29 -4.68 -20.93
C PHE A 173 31.68 -3.39 -21.65
N ASP A 174 32.54 -3.48 -22.67
CA ASP A 174 32.99 -2.33 -23.47
C ASP A 174 31.87 -1.72 -24.34
N GLN A 175 30.77 -2.44 -24.54
CA GLN A 175 29.61 -1.97 -25.31
C GLN A 175 28.48 -1.43 -24.43
N VAL A 176 28.61 -1.52 -23.11
CA VAL A 176 27.66 -0.93 -22.14
C VAL A 176 27.97 0.55 -21.96
N GLY A 177 28.10 1.29 -23.09
CA GLY A 177 28.39 2.71 -23.11
C GLY A 177 27.12 3.54 -23.30
N GLY A 178 26.61 4.11 -22.21
CA GLY A 178 25.77 5.32 -22.29
C GLY A 178 26.65 6.57 -22.21
N ALA A 179 26.18 7.73 -22.68
CA ALA A 179 26.86 9.00 -22.42
C ALA A 179 27.15 9.10 -20.91
N ALA A 180 28.39 9.42 -20.56
CA ALA A 180 28.77 9.60 -19.17
C ALA A 180 27.84 10.62 -18.52
N LEU A 181 27.35 10.30 -17.33
CA LEU A 181 26.64 11.29 -16.53
C LEU A 181 27.63 12.41 -16.21
N PRO A 182 27.15 13.66 -16.12
CA PRO A 182 27.98 14.75 -15.61
C PRO A 182 28.61 14.34 -14.28
N ALA A 183 29.86 14.73 -14.07
CA ALA A 183 30.52 14.50 -12.78
C ALA A 183 29.63 15.04 -11.64
N PRO A 184 29.52 14.32 -10.50
CA PRO A 184 28.78 14.81 -9.35
C PRO A 184 29.25 16.20 -8.97
N GLN A 185 28.32 17.15 -8.86
CA GLN A 185 28.59 18.47 -8.36
C GLN A 185 28.15 18.55 -6.90
N GLY A 186 28.94 19.16 -6.05
CA GLY A 186 28.61 19.35 -4.63
C GLY A 186 29.39 18.43 -3.68
N ASP A 187 29.02 18.52 -2.40
CA ASP A 187 29.60 17.68 -1.35
C ASP A 187 29.03 16.25 -1.48
N HIS A 188 29.91 15.25 -1.42
CA HIS A 188 29.54 13.84 -1.42
C HIS A 188 28.66 13.44 -0.23
N HIS A 189 28.56 14.27 0.80
CA HIS A 189 27.69 14.09 1.94
C HIS A 189 26.28 14.66 1.74
N ASP A 190 26.06 15.44 0.69
CA ASP A 190 24.72 15.97 0.40
C ASP A 190 23.71 14.86 0.10
N PRO A 191 22.44 15.06 0.44
CA PRO A 191 21.37 14.14 0.05
C PRO A 191 21.30 13.97 -1.48
N PRO A 192 20.98 12.75 -1.97
CA PRO A 192 21.01 12.44 -3.40
C PRO A 192 20.12 13.33 -4.28
N LEU A 193 19.00 13.82 -3.74
CA LEU A 193 18.05 14.69 -4.44
C LEU A 193 18.12 16.16 -4.00
N LYS A 194 19.21 16.59 -3.36
CA LYS A 194 19.41 18.00 -3.04
C LYS A 194 19.29 18.86 -4.30
N GLY A 195 18.45 19.90 -4.22
CA GLY A 195 18.20 20.82 -5.32
C GLY A 195 17.09 20.35 -6.29
N VAL A 196 16.47 19.20 -6.07
CA VAL A 196 15.27 18.77 -6.80
C VAL A 196 14.03 19.33 -6.12
N ALA A 197 13.15 19.98 -6.89
CA ALA A 197 11.86 20.50 -6.44
C ALA A 197 10.70 19.66 -7.01
N VAL A 198 9.86 19.13 -6.13
CA VAL A 198 8.66 18.35 -6.44
C VAL A 198 7.43 19.18 -6.11
N LEU A 199 6.52 19.37 -7.05
CA LEU A 199 5.20 19.95 -6.81
C LEU A 199 4.17 18.81 -6.73
N GLU A 200 3.51 18.67 -5.59
CA GLU A 200 2.63 17.54 -5.30
C GLU A 200 1.17 17.96 -5.22
N PHE A 201 0.33 17.33 -6.04
CA PHE A 201 -1.13 17.36 -6.00
C PHE A 201 -1.66 15.97 -5.60
N GLY A 202 -1.17 15.45 -4.49
CA GLY A 202 -1.56 14.16 -3.94
C GLY A 202 -2.64 14.30 -2.88
N SER A 203 -3.43 13.26 -2.68
CA SER A 203 -4.38 13.15 -1.58
C SER A 203 -4.36 11.75 -1.01
N MET A 204 -4.71 11.62 0.27
CA MET A 204 -4.71 10.40 1.04
C MET A 204 -3.28 9.83 1.26
N PHE A 205 -3.03 8.55 0.94
CA PHE A 205 -1.82 7.86 1.37
C PHE A 205 -0.82 7.58 0.23
N ALA A 206 -1.18 6.75 -0.75
CA ALA A 206 -0.24 6.15 -1.70
C ALA A 206 0.61 7.16 -2.48
N GLY A 207 -0.02 8.17 -3.12
CA GLY A 207 0.68 9.23 -3.83
C GLY A 207 1.54 10.08 -2.91
N PRO A 208 0.96 10.69 -1.86
CA PRO A 208 1.70 11.50 -0.90
C PRO A 208 2.87 10.76 -0.24
N TYR A 209 2.69 9.50 0.17
CA TYR A 209 3.78 8.75 0.78
C TYR A 209 4.91 8.47 -0.23
N GLY A 210 4.58 8.23 -1.50
CA GLY A 210 5.59 8.11 -2.56
C GLY A 210 6.46 9.36 -2.71
N ALA A 211 5.87 10.56 -2.60
CA ALA A 211 6.63 11.82 -2.59
C ALA A 211 7.44 12.02 -1.30
N THR A 212 6.95 11.53 -0.15
CA THR A 212 7.72 11.53 1.11
C THR A 212 9.04 10.78 0.97
N LEU A 213 9.07 9.67 0.20
CA LEU A 213 10.31 8.93 -0.05
C LEU A 213 11.38 9.81 -0.75
N LEU A 214 10.95 10.72 -1.63
CA LEU A 214 11.86 11.68 -2.27
C LEU A 214 12.28 12.79 -1.29
N ALA A 215 11.40 13.25 -0.41
CA ALA A 215 11.75 14.20 0.64
C ALA A 215 12.85 13.64 1.56
N ASP A 216 12.74 12.39 1.96
CA ASP A 216 13.75 11.68 2.76
C ASP A 216 15.09 11.56 2.03
N LEU A 217 15.09 11.54 0.70
CA LEU A 217 16.29 11.60 -0.15
C LEU A 217 16.81 13.03 -0.42
N GLY A 218 16.17 14.03 0.16
CA GLY A 218 16.61 15.44 0.12
C GLY A 218 15.94 16.31 -0.93
N ALA A 219 14.92 15.82 -1.66
CA ALA A 219 14.11 16.66 -2.51
C ALA A 219 13.29 17.66 -1.68
N ARG A 220 13.08 18.86 -2.20
CA ARG A 220 12.09 19.80 -1.69
C ARG A 220 10.71 19.39 -2.23
N VAL A 221 9.80 19.00 -1.37
CA VAL A 221 8.44 18.61 -1.78
C VAL A 221 7.45 19.66 -1.31
N ILE A 222 6.86 20.40 -2.24
CA ILE A 222 5.81 21.38 -1.99
C ILE A 222 4.47 20.68 -2.28
N LYS A 223 3.71 20.43 -1.22
CA LYS A 223 2.36 19.86 -1.31
C LYS A 223 1.32 20.96 -1.36
N VAL A 224 0.60 21.05 -2.46
CA VAL A 224 -0.55 21.94 -2.60
C VAL A 224 -1.78 21.22 -2.07
N GLU A 225 -2.42 21.83 -1.08
CA GLU A 225 -3.60 21.30 -0.40
C GLU A 225 -4.79 22.25 -0.56
N PRO A 226 -6.06 21.73 -0.49
CA PRO A 226 -7.22 22.59 -0.29
C PRO A 226 -7.10 23.39 1.02
N LEU A 227 -7.93 24.40 1.21
CA LEU A 227 -7.88 25.25 2.42
C LEU A 227 -8.19 24.45 3.70
N GLU A 228 -8.98 23.39 3.57
CA GLU A 228 -9.34 22.44 4.63
C GLU A 228 -8.27 21.36 4.86
N GLY A 229 -7.24 21.33 4.02
CA GLY A 229 -6.19 20.32 4.02
C GLY A 229 -6.56 19.02 3.31
N ASP A 230 -5.60 18.11 3.23
CA ASP A 230 -5.81 16.75 2.73
C ASP A 230 -6.72 15.96 3.68
N ASN A 231 -7.66 15.20 3.13
CA ASN A 231 -8.59 14.37 3.91
C ASN A 231 -7.89 13.38 4.86
N ILE A 232 -6.66 12.97 4.56
CA ILE A 232 -5.87 12.10 5.43
C ILE A 232 -5.62 12.70 6.82
N ARG A 233 -5.55 14.03 6.94
CA ARG A 233 -5.28 14.72 8.20
C ARG A 233 -6.34 14.42 9.25
N ASN A 234 -7.58 14.23 8.81
CA ASN A 234 -8.75 14.00 9.65
C ASN A 234 -9.23 12.55 9.62
N LEU A 235 -8.41 11.63 9.13
CA LEU A 235 -8.79 10.20 9.06
C LEU A 235 -8.90 9.55 10.45
N VAL A 236 -8.18 10.06 11.44
CA VAL A 236 -8.23 9.62 12.84
C VAL A 236 -8.78 10.73 13.73
N ALA A 237 -9.29 10.37 14.90
CA ALA A 237 -9.93 11.30 15.84
C ALA A 237 -9.00 12.41 16.35
N PHE A 238 -7.69 12.16 16.42
CA PHE A 238 -6.72 13.19 16.78
C PHE A 238 -6.40 14.03 15.51
N PRO A 239 -6.80 15.30 15.49
CA PRO A 239 -6.62 16.14 14.31
C PRO A 239 -5.16 16.18 13.83
N GLU A 240 -4.94 16.21 12.52
CA GLU A 240 -3.63 16.22 11.86
C GLU A 240 -2.83 14.90 11.96
N ALA A 241 -3.10 14.04 12.95
CA ALA A 241 -2.31 12.83 13.18
C ALA A 241 -2.40 11.83 12.01
N GLY A 242 -3.55 11.73 11.35
CA GLY A 242 -3.71 10.87 10.18
C GLY A 242 -2.76 11.21 9.03
N GLY A 243 -2.41 12.50 8.89
CA GLY A 243 -1.48 12.98 7.87
C GLY A 243 0.00 12.90 8.26
N ALA A 244 0.32 12.73 9.52
CA ALA A 244 1.68 12.89 10.04
C ALA A 244 2.75 12.15 9.24
N LYS A 245 2.48 10.90 8.83
CA LYS A 245 3.43 10.08 8.07
C LYS A 245 3.61 10.52 6.61
N VAL A 246 2.53 10.84 5.93
CA VAL A 246 2.57 11.19 4.50
C VAL A 246 2.99 12.64 4.24
N LEU A 247 3.13 13.42 5.31
CA LEU A 247 3.55 14.83 5.27
C LEU A 247 4.99 15.03 5.75
N GLN A 248 5.68 13.96 6.13
CA GLN A 248 7.06 14.03 6.61
C GLN A 248 7.98 14.66 5.56
N GLY A 249 8.75 15.67 5.98
CA GLY A 249 9.73 16.34 5.14
C GLY A 249 9.16 17.23 4.04
N LYS A 250 7.86 17.55 4.06
CA LYS A 250 7.18 18.36 3.05
C LYS A 250 6.89 19.77 3.54
N GLU A 251 6.71 20.65 2.56
CA GLU A 251 6.15 21.98 2.76
C GLU A 251 4.68 21.99 2.34
N SER A 252 3.77 22.22 3.30
CA SER A 252 2.35 22.35 3.04
C SER A 252 2.02 23.78 2.65
N VAL A 253 1.35 23.95 1.50
CA VAL A 253 0.83 25.21 0.99
C VAL A 253 -0.65 25.06 0.69
N ALA A 254 -1.50 25.78 1.41
CA ALA A 254 -2.94 25.73 1.24
C ALA A 254 -3.39 26.75 0.18
N ILE A 255 -3.85 26.25 -0.98
CA ILE A 255 -4.27 27.07 -2.13
C ILE A 255 -5.56 26.52 -2.72
N ASP A 256 -6.57 27.39 -2.85
CA ASP A 256 -7.76 27.11 -3.66
C ASP A 256 -7.48 27.41 -5.15
N PHE A 257 -6.90 26.42 -5.84
CA PHE A 257 -6.62 26.55 -7.27
C PHE A 257 -7.83 26.35 -8.19
N THR A 258 -9.04 26.20 -7.63
CA THR A 258 -10.28 26.28 -8.41
C THR A 258 -10.60 27.72 -8.78
N LYS A 259 -10.06 28.68 -8.04
CA LYS A 259 -10.13 30.11 -8.32
C LYS A 259 -8.97 30.53 -9.22
N PRO A 260 -9.19 31.46 -10.20
CA PRO A 260 -8.13 31.88 -11.13
C PRO A 260 -6.84 32.35 -10.44
N ALA A 261 -6.96 33.17 -9.40
CA ALA A 261 -5.78 33.66 -8.67
C ALA A 261 -4.99 32.55 -7.97
N GLY A 262 -5.66 31.52 -7.46
CA GLY A 262 -4.99 30.35 -6.89
C GLY A 262 -4.31 29.50 -7.97
N LEU A 263 -4.92 29.35 -9.14
CA LEU A 263 -4.31 28.67 -10.27
C LEU A 263 -3.05 29.39 -10.78
N ASP A 264 -3.07 30.74 -10.81
CA ASP A 264 -1.88 31.54 -11.16
C ASP A 264 -0.73 31.28 -10.20
N LEU A 265 -0.99 31.14 -8.90
CA LEU A 265 0.04 30.76 -7.91
C LEU A 265 0.61 29.36 -8.18
N VAL A 266 -0.27 28.40 -8.51
CA VAL A 266 0.18 27.05 -8.89
C VAL A 266 1.08 27.08 -10.12
N TYR A 267 0.78 27.91 -11.11
CA TYR A 267 1.65 28.07 -12.28
C TYR A 267 3.01 28.69 -11.94
N GLU A 268 3.06 29.64 -10.99
CA GLU A 268 4.33 30.20 -10.51
C GLU A 268 5.17 29.15 -9.76
N LEU A 269 4.53 28.26 -9.00
CA LEU A 269 5.22 27.12 -8.36
C LEU A 269 5.73 26.11 -9.40
N ALA A 270 4.90 25.78 -10.40
CA ALA A 270 5.27 24.85 -11.47
C ALA A 270 6.47 25.32 -12.29
N LYS A 271 6.60 26.64 -12.54
CA LYS A 271 7.79 27.23 -13.21
C LYS A 271 9.10 26.95 -12.48
N ARG A 272 9.03 26.72 -11.18
CA ARG A 272 10.22 26.52 -10.30
C ARG A 272 10.41 25.07 -9.88
N SER A 273 9.56 24.17 -10.39
CA SER A 273 9.60 22.75 -10.05
C SER A 273 10.29 21.91 -11.13
N ASP A 274 10.95 20.84 -10.71
CA ASP A 274 11.56 19.86 -11.61
C ASP A 274 10.57 18.80 -12.06
N ILE A 275 9.66 18.44 -11.18
CA ILE A 275 8.70 17.36 -11.40
C ILE A 275 7.39 17.62 -10.67
N VAL A 276 6.29 17.18 -11.27
CA VAL A 276 4.96 17.17 -10.68
C VAL A 276 4.53 15.74 -10.40
N LEU A 277 3.92 15.54 -9.24
CA LEU A 277 3.10 14.38 -8.91
C LEU A 277 1.63 14.79 -8.84
N GLN A 278 0.79 14.13 -9.61
CA GLN A 278 -0.66 14.33 -9.62
C GLN A 278 -1.39 13.01 -9.37
N CYS A 279 -2.41 13.04 -8.49
CA CYS A 279 -3.14 11.84 -8.06
C CYS A 279 -4.65 11.89 -8.37
N PHE A 280 -5.11 12.87 -9.14
CA PHE A 280 -6.53 13.01 -9.46
C PHE A 280 -6.99 11.94 -10.45
N ARG A 281 -8.18 11.41 -10.23
CA ARG A 281 -8.81 10.40 -11.08
C ARG A 281 -9.52 11.02 -12.30
N GLY A 282 -9.57 10.26 -13.36
CA GLY A 282 -10.25 10.65 -14.60
C GLY A 282 -9.74 12.00 -15.12
N LYS A 283 -10.67 12.88 -15.54
CA LYS A 283 -10.34 14.19 -16.11
C LYS A 283 -10.35 15.34 -15.09
N ALA A 284 -10.18 15.06 -13.80
CA ALA A 284 -10.22 16.11 -12.78
C ALA A 284 -9.05 17.09 -12.90
N ALA A 285 -7.84 16.60 -13.20
CA ALA A 285 -6.67 17.45 -13.42
C ALA A 285 -6.84 18.37 -14.65
N GLU A 286 -7.39 17.85 -15.76
CA GLU A 286 -7.70 18.64 -16.96
C GLU A 286 -8.70 19.76 -16.66
N ARG A 287 -9.80 19.44 -15.94
CA ARG A 287 -10.80 20.44 -15.53
C ARG A 287 -10.21 21.51 -14.63
N ALA A 288 -9.30 21.13 -13.76
CA ALA A 288 -8.58 22.05 -12.86
C ALA A 288 -7.40 22.76 -13.53
N LYS A 289 -7.06 22.41 -14.78
CA LYS A 289 -5.92 22.96 -15.52
C LYS A 289 -4.57 22.77 -14.84
N ILE A 290 -4.41 21.64 -14.14
CA ILE A 290 -3.16 21.20 -13.53
C ILE A 290 -2.71 19.86 -14.12
N ASP A 291 -3.20 19.53 -15.30
CA ASP A 291 -2.74 18.40 -16.10
C ASP A 291 -1.37 18.70 -16.73
N GLU A 292 -0.75 17.65 -17.29
CA GLU A 292 0.59 17.74 -17.88
C GLU A 292 0.70 18.82 -18.96
N ALA A 293 -0.29 18.94 -19.85
CA ALA A 293 -0.27 19.91 -20.94
C ALA A 293 -0.35 21.34 -20.41
N SER A 294 -1.23 21.60 -19.44
CA SER A 294 -1.40 22.91 -18.82
C SER A 294 -0.16 23.36 -18.06
N LEU A 295 0.47 22.46 -17.28
CA LEU A 295 1.66 22.81 -16.50
C LEU A 295 2.92 22.88 -17.37
N ARG A 296 3.07 22.08 -18.41
CA ARG A 296 4.16 22.20 -19.37
C ARG A 296 4.07 23.43 -20.26
N ALA A 297 2.88 24.01 -20.44
CA ALA A 297 2.75 25.29 -21.13
C ALA A 297 3.50 26.43 -20.40
N VAL A 298 3.64 26.35 -19.07
CA VAL A 298 4.39 27.33 -18.26
C VAL A 298 5.81 26.87 -17.91
N ASN A 299 6.10 25.57 -17.96
CA ASN A 299 7.42 24.97 -17.75
C ASN A 299 7.62 23.77 -18.69
N PRO A 300 8.14 23.98 -19.91
CA PRO A 300 8.31 22.91 -20.92
C PRO A 300 9.22 21.76 -20.46
N ASP A 301 10.16 22.02 -19.54
CA ASP A 301 11.09 21.03 -19.02
C ASP A 301 10.56 20.25 -17.81
N LEU A 302 9.30 20.48 -17.43
CA LEU A 302 8.69 19.86 -16.26
C LEU A 302 8.48 18.35 -16.50
N ALA A 303 9.10 17.51 -15.68
CA ALA A 303 8.74 16.12 -15.60
C ALA A 303 7.36 15.97 -14.94
N PHE A 304 6.57 14.99 -15.36
CA PHE A 304 5.21 14.85 -14.87
C PHE A 304 4.88 13.37 -14.63
N VAL A 305 4.37 13.04 -13.45
CA VAL A 305 3.95 11.71 -13.07
C VAL A 305 2.50 11.75 -12.60
N THR A 306 1.69 10.92 -13.21
CA THR A 306 0.32 10.65 -12.76
C THR A 306 0.28 9.33 -12.02
N THR A 307 -0.31 9.34 -10.82
CA THR A 307 -0.70 8.12 -10.11
C THR A 307 -2.18 8.17 -9.76
N SER A 308 -2.87 7.07 -9.96
CA SER A 308 -4.27 6.91 -9.58
C SER A 308 -4.51 5.48 -9.15
N GLY A 309 -5.70 5.18 -8.66
CA GLY A 309 -6.03 3.81 -8.28
C GLY A 309 -5.93 2.84 -9.44
N TYR A 310 -6.52 3.22 -10.57
CA TYR A 310 -6.70 2.31 -11.71
C TYR A 310 -5.99 2.76 -12.98
N GLY A 311 -5.85 4.05 -13.23
CA GLY A 311 -5.27 4.57 -14.47
C GLY A 311 -5.86 5.92 -14.86
N VAL A 312 -5.45 6.45 -16.02
CA VAL A 312 -5.84 7.78 -16.50
C VAL A 312 -7.08 7.74 -17.40
N ASP A 313 -7.29 6.63 -18.10
CA ASP A 313 -8.43 6.38 -18.97
C ASP A 313 -8.90 4.93 -18.85
N GLY A 314 -10.00 4.56 -19.53
CA GLY A 314 -10.56 3.22 -19.48
C GLY A 314 -11.72 3.05 -18.50
N PRO A 315 -12.21 1.82 -18.34
CA PRO A 315 -13.49 1.55 -17.68
C PRO A 315 -13.50 1.87 -16.17
N PHE A 316 -12.35 1.91 -15.51
CA PHE A 316 -12.23 2.15 -14.07
C PHE A 316 -11.50 3.46 -13.72
N ALA A 317 -10.97 4.20 -14.67
CA ALA A 317 -10.16 5.40 -14.44
C ALA A 317 -10.88 6.48 -13.59
N HIS A 318 -12.21 6.52 -13.62
CA HIS A 318 -13.03 7.46 -12.87
C HIS A 318 -13.42 6.97 -11.47
N ARG A 319 -13.22 5.68 -11.16
CA ARG A 319 -13.60 5.10 -9.87
C ARG A 319 -12.66 5.53 -8.76
N ALA A 320 -13.22 5.72 -7.57
CA ALA A 320 -12.42 5.87 -6.37
C ALA A 320 -11.73 4.53 -6.04
N ALA A 321 -10.47 4.60 -5.64
CA ALA A 321 -9.70 3.45 -5.20
C ALA A 321 -9.11 3.73 -3.82
N TYR A 322 -9.21 2.74 -2.98
CA TYR A 322 -8.61 2.73 -1.65
C TYR A 322 -7.93 1.39 -1.45
N ALA A 323 -7.05 1.29 -0.47
CA ALA A 323 -6.29 0.08 -0.23
C ALA A 323 -7.14 -1.20 -0.16
N PRO A 324 -8.30 -1.25 0.54
CA PRO A 324 -9.13 -2.45 0.56
C PRO A 324 -9.67 -2.86 -0.82
N SER A 325 -10.14 -1.91 -1.63
CA SER A 325 -10.64 -2.21 -2.97
C SER A 325 -9.52 -2.68 -3.91
N VAL A 326 -8.33 -2.08 -3.81
CA VAL A 326 -7.14 -2.53 -4.57
C VAL A 326 -6.68 -3.90 -4.12
N GLY A 327 -6.71 -4.18 -2.80
CA GLY A 327 -6.40 -5.51 -2.25
C GLY A 327 -7.33 -6.60 -2.79
N ALA A 328 -8.62 -6.31 -2.88
CA ALA A 328 -9.60 -7.22 -3.47
C ALA A 328 -9.37 -7.40 -4.99
N ALA A 329 -9.20 -6.30 -5.73
CA ALA A 329 -9.01 -6.33 -7.19
C ALA A 329 -7.71 -7.03 -7.62
N SER A 330 -6.62 -6.88 -6.84
CA SER A 330 -5.31 -7.47 -7.13
C SER A 330 -5.17 -8.94 -6.74
N GLY A 331 -6.07 -9.46 -5.91
CA GLY A 331 -6.00 -10.79 -5.34
C GLY A 331 -5.24 -10.87 -4.01
N LEU A 332 -4.61 -9.78 -3.56
CA LEU A 332 -3.86 -9.73 -2.29
C LEU A 332 -4.75 -10.16 -1.11
N ALA A 333 -5.94 -9.58 -1.00
CA ALA A 333 -6.87 -9.88 0.07
C ALA A 333 -7.30 -11.37 0.12
N ARG A 334 -7.29 -12.05 -1.02
CA ARG A 334 -7.58 -13.49 -1.06
C ARG A 334 -6.44 -14.35 -0.58
N VAL A 335 -5.21 -14.00 -0.91
CA VAL A 335 -4.03 -14.70 -0.39
C VAL A 335 -4.02 -14.62 1.13
N ASP A 336 -4.31 -13.44 1.68
CA ASP A 336 -4.30 -13.21 3.13
C ASP A 336 -5.55 -13.75 3.86
N SER A 337 -6.65 -14.07 3.15
CA SER A 337 -7.89 -14.58 3.76
C SER A 337 -8.08 -16.08 3.65
N HIS A 338 -7.36 -16.73 2.74
CA HIS A 338 -7.55 -18.15 2.35
C HIS A 338 -9.00 -18.53 1.97
N ASP A 339 -9.82 -17.54 1.60
CA ASP A 339 -11.17 -17.82 1.14
C ASP A 339 -11.16 -18.20 -0.34
N THR A 340 -11.82 -19.33 -0.66
CA THR A 340 -11.92 -19.83 -2.03
C THR A 340 -12.86 -19.01 -2.92
N GLY A 341 -13.64 -18.09 -2.33
CA GLY A 341 -14.63 -17.26 -3.01
C GLY A 341 -15.82 -18.04 -3.53
N GLN A 342 -16.09 -19.20 -2.96
CA GLN A 342 -17.33 -19.91 -3.23
C GLN A 342 -18.54 -19.13 -2.71
N PRO A 343 -19.73 -19.26 -3.32
CA PRO A 343 -20.94 -18.66 -2.77
C PRO A 343 -21.18 -19.13 -1.33
N PRO A 344 -21.65 -18.26 -0.44
CA PRO A 344 -22.05 -18.66 0.91
C PRO A 344 -23.26 -19.60 0.84
N THR A 345 -23.33 -20.56 1.75
CA THR A 345 -24.41 -21.57 1.81
C THR A 345 -25.63 -21.09 2.63
N ASP A 346 -25.39 -20.26 3.62
CA ASP A 346 -26.37 -19.67 4.51
C ASP A 346 -25.81 -18.38 5.14
N LEU A 347 -26.58 -17.74 6.02
CA LEU A 347 -26.19 -16.46 6.65
C LEU A 347 -24.97 -16.63 7.59
N ASP A 348 -24.90 -17.73 8.34
CA ASP A 348 -23.76 -17.98 9.24
C ASP A 348 -22.47 -18.21 8.46
N ASP A 349 -22.55 -18.92 7.33
CA ASP A 349 -21.42 -19.09 6.43
C ASP A 349 -21.01 -17.75 5.78
N LEU A 350 -21.98 -16.93 5.39
CA LEU A 350 -21.73 -15.59 4.85
C LEU A 350 -20.98 -14.74 5.88
N HIS A 351 -21.42 -14.70 7.14
CA HIS A 351 -20.77 -13.97 8.22
C HIS A 351 -19.32 -14.42 8.42
N ARG A 352 -19.08 -15.72 8.59
CA ARG A 352 -17.73 -16.28 8.77
C ARG A 352 -16.79 -15.89 7.63
N ARG A 353 -17.25 -16.00 6.39
CA ARG A 353 -16.44 -15.65 5.21
C ARG A 353 -16.23 -14.16 5.06
N ALA A 354 -17.25 -13.34 5.35
CA ALA A 354 -17.13 -11.90 5.35
C ALA A 354 -16.06 -11.44 6.34
N VAL A 355 -16.00 -12.03 7.54
CA VAL A 355 -14.97 -11.76 8.54
C VAL A 355 -13.57 -12.14 8.02
N LYS A 356 -13.40 -13.34 7.44
CA LYS A 356 -12.12 -13.77 6.86
C LYS A 356 -11.67 -12.85 5.72
N LEU A 357 -12.55 -12.54 4.77
CA LEU A 357 -12.23 -11.64 3.65
C LEU A 357 -11.99 -10.21 4.12
N HIS A 358 -12.71 -9.74 5.16
CA HIS A 358 -12.46 -8.44 5.77
C HIS A 358 -11.06 -8.39 6.39
N ALA A 359 -10.66 -9.42 7.13
CA ALA A 359 -9.32 -9.50 7.68
C ALA A 359 -8.24 -9.44 6.58
N GLY A 360 -8.42 -10.17 5.46
CA GLY A 360 -7.52 -10.11 4.31
C GLY A 360 -7.57 -8.78 3.55
N GLY A 361 -8.71 -8.09 3.51
CA GLY A 361 -8.91 -6.85 2.75
C GLY A 361 -8.64 -5.57 3.55
N ALA A 362 -9.05 -5.53 4.80
CA ALA A 362 -8.99 -4.31 5.62
C ALA A 362 -7.75 -4.24 6.51
N VAL A 363 -7.26 -5.35 7.03
CA VAL A 363 -6.06 -5.37 7.89
C VAL A 363 -4.78 -5.15 7.07
N PRO A 364 -4.57 -5.81 5.91
CA PRO A 364 -3.48 -5.48 5.01
C PRO A 364 -3.75 -4.22 4.15
N ALA A 365 -4.81 -3.48 4.40
CA ALA A 365 -5.16 -2.28 3.64
C ALA A 365 -3.97 -1.33 3.49
N VAL A 366 -3.21 -1.15 4.55
CA VAL A 366 -1.99 -0.32 4.54
C VAL A 366 -0.92 -0.90 3.60
N GLN A 367 -0.88 -2.21 3.38
CA GLN A 367 0.08 -2.84 2.46
C GLN A 367 -0.15 -2.42 1.02
N SER A 368 -1.40 -2.40 0.53
CA SER A 368 -1.70 -1.93 -0.83
C SER A 368 -1.28 -0.48 -1.05
N ASP A 369 -1.52 0.40 -0.08
CA ASP A 369 -1.10 1.80 -0.13
C ASP A 369 0.41 1.94 -0.05
N GLY A 370 1.08 1.20 0.86
CA GLY A 370 2.52 1.20 1.01
C GLY A 370 3.23 0.67 -0.23
N ILE A 371 2.76 -0.45 -0.80
CA ILE A 371 3.25 -1.00 -2.06
C ILE A 371 3.09 0.03 -3.20
N ALA A 372 1.91 0.63 -3.31
CA ALA A 372 1.65 1.65 -4.32
C ALA A 372 2.57 2.87 -4.18
N ALA A 373 2.84 3.32 -2.95
CA ALA A 373 3.75 4.43 -2.69
C ALA A 373 5.18 4.17 -3.22
N HIS A 374 5.68 2.93 -3.10
CA HIS A 374 6.98 2.56 -3.69
C HIS A 374 6.95 2.62 -5.23
N GLY A 375 5.84 2.25 -5.85
CA GLY A 375 5.62 2.44 -7.29
C GLY A 375 5.64 3.91 -7.69
N VAL A 376 5.02 4.77 -6.91
CA VAL A 376 5.03 6.24 -7.11
C VAL A 376 6.44 6.79 -6.99
N GLY A 377 7.17 6.45 -5.91
CA GLY A 377 8.57 6.85 -5.72
C GLY A 377 9.45 6.40 -6.89
N SER A 378 9.27 5.16 -7.35
CA SER A 378 9.97 4.62 -8.52
C SER A 378 9.66 5.40 -9.80
N ALA A 379 8.39 5.75 -10.04
CA ALA A 379 7.98 6.52 -11.22
C ALA A 379 8.58 7.93 -11.21
N LEU A 380 8.56 8.60 -10.07
CA LEU A 380 9.18 9.92 -9.88
C LEU A 380 10.69 9.87 -10.17
N LEU A 381 11.39 8.89 -9.61
CA LEU A 381 12.85 8.72 -9.82
C LEU A 381 13.19 8.40 -11.28
N VAL A 382 12.41 7.54 -11.94
CA VAL A 382 12.60 7.20 -13.37
C VAL A 382 12.38 8.43 -14.25
N ALA A 383 11.32 9.22 -14.01
CA ALA A 383 11.05 10.44 -14.75
C ALA A 383 12.16 11.48 -14.57
N LEU A 384 12.63 11.69 -13.34
CA LEU A 384 13.76 12.59 -13.03
C LEU A 384 15.06 12.08 -13.67
N TYR A 385 15.34 10.78 -13.61
CA TYR A 385 16.50 10.20 -14.24
C TYR A 385 16.48 10.37 -15.77
N ALA A 386 15.34 10.11 -16.39
CA ALA A 386 15.17 10.33 -17.82
C ALA A 386 15.40 11.78 -18.22
N LYS A 387 14.79 12.74 -17.47
CA LYS A 387 15.02 14.19 -17.65
C LYS A 387 16.52 14.52 -17.54
N ARG A 388 17.22 14.02 -16.52
CA ARG A 388 18.66 14.24 -16.33
C ARG A 388 19.51 13.67 -17.47
N ARG A 389 19.02 12.63 -18.15
CA ARG A 389 19.64 12.04 -19.36
C ARG A 389 19.25 12.77 -20.65
N GLY A 390 18.54 13.90 -20.57
CA GLY A 390 18.06 14.65 -21.73
C GLY A 390 16.89 13.98 -22.46
N LYS A 391 16.17 13.07 -21.77
CA LYS A 391 14.97 12.42 -22.30
C LYS A 391 13.77 12.89 -21.53
N MET A 392 12.83 13.53 -22.22
CA MET A 392 11.53 13.86 -21.62
C MET A 392 10.57 12.70 -21.85
N LEU A 393 10.10 12.10 -20.77
CA LEU A 393 8.98 11.16 -20.79
C LEU A 393 7.68 11.94 -20.67
N THR A 394 6.66 11.48 -21.38
CA THR A 394 5.30 12.07 -21.32
C THR A 394 4.31 11.02 -20.86
N ASN A 395 3.20 11.46 -20.27
CA ASN A 395 2.17 10.56 -19.72
C ASN A 395 2.78 9.42 -18.88
N VAL A 396 3.68 9.77 -17.96
CA VAL A 396 4.27 8.78 -17.05
C VAL A 396 3.22 8.39 -16.03
N VAL A 397 2.81 7.14 -16.06
CA VAL A 397 1.70 6.62 -15.25
C VAL A 397 2.14 5.39 -14.47
N THR A 398 1.87 5.40 -13.17
CA THR A 398 1.81 4.22 -12.33
C THR A 398 0.43 4.14 -11.68
N THR A 399 -0.02 2.95 -11.27
CA THR A 399 -1.34 2.79 -10.65
C THR A 399 -1.22 1.96 -9.38
N MET A 400 -2.13 2.16 -8.42
CA MET A 400 -2.15 1.32 -7.23
C MET A 400 -2.36 -0.14 -7.61
N LEU A 401 -3.37 -0.44 -8.45
CA LEU A 401 -3.65 -1.81 -8.89
C LEU A 401 -2.44 -2.45 -9.59
N GLY A 402 -1.85 -1.78 -10.58
CA GLY A 402 -0.71 -2.30 -11.33
C GLY A 402 0.52 -2.52 -10.45
N THR A 403 0.75 -1.66 -9.46
CA THR A 403 1.89 -1.81 -8.54
C THR A 403 1.70 -3.01 -7.61
N VAL A 404 0.49 -3.21 -7.07
CA VAL A 404 0.21 -4.38 -6.22
C VAL A 404 0.27 -5.66 -7.05
N GLN A 405 -0.26 -5.67 -8.27
CA GLN A 405 -0.11 -6.81 -9.18
C GLN A 405 1.38 -7.14 -9.46
N GLN A 406 2.21 -6.12 -9.63
CA GLN A 406 3.66 -6.31 -9.82
C GLN A 406 4.33 -6.90 -8.57
N ALA A 407 3.98 -6.43 -7.38
CA ALA A 407 4.49 -6.99 -6.13
C ALA A 407 4.07 -8.45 -5.92
N MET A 408 2.92 -8.84 -6.46
CA MET A 408 2.36 -10.18 -6.36
C MET A 408 2.74 -11.11 -7.52
N ILE A 409 3.81 -10.83 -8.26
CA ILE A 409 4.17 -11.61 -9.47
C ILE A 409 4.33 -13.11 -9.20
N ALA A 410 4.79 -13.50 -8.02
CA ALA A 410 4.91 -14.90 -7.62
C ALA A 410 3.55 -15.62 -7.55
N TYR A 411 2.47 -14.88 -7.26
CA TYR A 411 1.12 -15.42 -7.12
C TYR A 411 0.29 -15.31 -8.39
N ASN A 412 0.52 -14.31 -9.24
CA ASN A 412 -0.32 -14.06 -10.41
C ASN A 412 0.31 -14.49 -11.74
N ALA A 413 1.60 -14.82 -11.79
CA ALA A 413 2.21 -15.39 -12.98
C ALA A 413 1.58 -16.75 -13.32
N SER A 414 1.09 -16.91 -14.56
CA SER A 414 0.34 -18.08 -14.99
C SER A 414 1.03 -18.77 -16.18
N TYR A 415 1.27 -20.08 -16.07
CA TYR A 415 1.82 -20.95 -17.09
C TYR A 415 1.37 -22.39 -16.90
N ALA A 416 1.44 -23.22 -17.95
CA ALA A 416 0.79 -24.54 -18.00
C ALA A 416 1.26 -25.52 -16.92
N SER A 417 2.54 -25.47 -16.54
CA SER A 417 3.15 -26.37 -15.55
C SER A 417 3.26 -25.74 -14.16
N ARG A 418 2.56 -24.65 -13.89
CA ARG A 418 2.62 -23.99 -12.58
C ARG A 418 2.14 -24.95 -11.49
N PRO A 419 2.94 -25.17 -10.43
CA PRO A 419 2.50 -25.95 -9.29
C PRO A 419 1.29 -25.29 -8.62
N ALA A 420 0.42 -26.12 -8.02
CA ALA A 420 -0.64 -25.60 -7.15
C ALA A 420 -0.01 -24.86 -5.96
N GLU A 421 -0.63 -23.78 -5.55
CA GLU A 421 -0.23 -23.06 -4.33
C GLU A 421 -0.56 -23.93 -3.10
N THR A 422 0.36 -23.94 -2.15
CA THR A 422 0.11 -24.49 -0.81
C THR A 422 -0.39 -23.35 0.06
N PRO A 423 -1.66 -23.32 0.45
CA PRO A 423 -2.16 -22.30 1.37
C PRO A 423 -1.57 -22.53 2.77
N ALA A 424 -1.59 -21.50 3.62
CA ALA A 424 -1.38 -21.71 5.04
C ALA A 424 -2.52 -22.54 5.64
N ASP A 425 -2.33 -23.05 6.85
CA ASP A 425 -3.37 -23.79 7.56
C ASP A 425 -4.57 -22.87 7.96
N GLU A 426 -5.66 -23.48 8.43
CA GLU A 426 -6.89 -22.75 8.80
C GLU A 426 -6.68 -21.74 9.94
N GLN A 427 -5.65 -21.92 10.76
CA GLN A 427 -5.28 -21.06 11.87
C GLN A 427 -4.26 -19.98 11.47
N PHE A 428 -3.82 -19.95 10.22
CA PHE A 428 -2.82 -19.03 9.68
C PHE A 428 -1.43 -19.17 10.34
N PHE A 429 -1.11 -20.33 10.91
CA PHE A 429 0.22 -20.54 11.47
C PHE A 429 1.28 -20.71 10.39
N GLY A 430 0.96 -21.31 9.25
CA GLY A 430 1.91 -21.45 8.15
C GLY A 430 1.53 -22.49 7.11
N MET A 431 2.46 -22.74 6.19
CA MET A 431 2.23 -23.58 5.01
C MET A 431 2.55 -25.06 5.25
N ASN A 432 3.52 -25.34 6.11
CA ASN A 432 3.98 -26.70 6.46
C ASN A 432 4.85 -26.63 7.72
N ALA A 433 5.29 -27.80 8.22
CA ALA A 433 6.08 -27.92 9.44
C ALA A 433 7.37 -27.09 9.46
N LEU A 434 7.99 -26.87 8.30
CA LEU A 434 9.27 -26.16 8.18
C LEU A 434 9.11 -24.69 7.76
N TYR A 435 7.86 -24.23 7.62
CA TYR A 435 7.57 -22.84 7.26
C TYR A 435 6.29 -22.36 7.95
N ARG A 436 6.40 -22.12 9.28
CA ARG A 436 5.25 -21.74 10.11
C ARG A 436 5.63 -21.16 11.47
N MET A 437 4.63 -20.59 12.14
CA MET A 437 4.73 -20.19 13.54
C MET A 437 4.62 -21.39 14.47
N TYR A 438 5.47 -21.39 15.50
CA TYR A 438 5.41 -22.29 16.65
C TYR A 438 5.31 -21.51 17.94
N ARG A 439 4.54 -22.02 18.90
CA ARG A 439 4.47 -21.43 20.24
C ARG A 439 5.75 -21.71 21.00
N ALA A 440 6.44 -20.64 21.40
CA ALA A 440 7.56 -20.65 22.35
C ALA A 440 7.05 -20.46 23.79
N ALA A 441 7.95 -20.49 24.76
CA ALA A 441 7.59 -20.32 26.18
C ALA A 441 6.93 -18.96 26.50
N ASP A 442 7.25 -17.92 25.73
CA ASP A 442 6.85 -16.53 25.98
C ASP A 442 6.17 -15.85 24.78
N GLY A 443 5.67 -16.61 23.81
CA GLY A 443 4.99 -16.08 22.61
C GLY A 443 5.15 -17.02 21.42
N TYR A 444 5.40 -16.48 20.23
CA TYR A 444 5.58 -17.26 19.00
C TYR A 444 6.90 -16.96 18.31
N VAL A 445 7.47 -17.96 17.66
CA VAL A 445 8.54 -17.83 16.66
C VAL A 445 8.03 -18.27 15.31
N PHE A 446 8.57 -17.70 14.23
CA PHE A 446 8.35 -18.18 12.88
C PHE A 446 9.58 -18.98 12.44
N LEU A 447 9.40 -20.28 12.23
CA LEU A 447 10.41 -21.15 11.63
C LEU A 447 10.35 -21.01 10.11
N ALA A 448 11.48 -20.72 9.47
CA ALA A 448 11.65 -20.65 8.03
C ALA A 448 12.84 -21.53 7.60
N ALA A 449 12.63 -22.83 7.51
CA ALA A 449 13.64 -23.82 7.12
C ALA A 449 13.17 -24.66 5.91
N PRO A 450 12.70 -24.03 4.79
CA PRO A 450 12.11 -24.75 3.66
C PRO A 450 13.14 -25.49 2.80
N LEU A 451 14.43 -25.15 2.93
CA LEU A 451 15.45 -25.70 2.04
C LEU A 451 16.03 -27.01 2.58
N PRO A 452 16.27 -28.01 1.72
CA PRO A 452 16.82 -29.31 2.14
C PRO A 452 18.14 -29.22 2.95
N ARG A 453 18.96 -28.20 2.68
CA ARG A 453 20.22 -27.96 3.40
C ARG A 453 20.04 -27.53 4.86
N GLU A 454 18.87 -26.99 5.22
CA GLU A 454 18.57 -26.47 6.56
C GLU A 454 18.11 -27.58 7.50
N TRP A 455 17.56 -28.67 6.96
CA TRP A 455 17.07 -29.80 7.74
C TRP A 455 18.11 -30.43 8.68
N PRO A 456 19.35 -30.75 8.24
CA PRO A 456 20.34 -31.36 9.15
C PRO A 456 20.69 -30.46 10.35
N ALA A 457 20.78 -29.15 10.12
CA ALA A 457 21.06 -28.18 11.18
C ALA A 457 19.87 -28.06 12.15
N LEU A 458 18.65 -27.94 11.62
CA LEU A 458 17.42 -27.91 12.43
C LEU A 458 17.30 -29.20 13.28
N ALA A 459 17.37 -30.38 12.66
CA ALA A 459 17.24 -31.64 13.37
C ALA A 459 18.33 -31.84 14.44
N LYS A 460 19.54 -31.35 14.20
CA LYS A 460 20.61 -31.30 15.18
C LYS A 460 20.27 -30.38 16.36
N ALA A 461 19.76 -29.17 16.09
CA ALA A 461 19.35 -28.26 17.15
C ALA A 461 18.19 -28.82 18.00
N MET A 462 17.29 -29.56 17.38
CA MET A 462 16.17 -30.20 18.07
C MET A 462 16.52 -31.48 18.82
N SER A 463 17.72 -32.08 18.56
CA SER A 463 18.11 -33.39 19.10
C SER A 463 18.11 -33.53 20.65
N PRO A 464 18.31 -32.46 21.45
CA PRO A 464 18.15 -32.56 22.90
C PRO A 464 16.69 -32.82 23.35
N TYR A 465 15.70 -32.58 22.49
CA TYR A 465 14.28 -32.66 22.80
C TYR A 465 13.57 -33.77 22.01
N ALA A 466 13.97 -34.00 20.78
CA ALA A 466 13.39 -34.98 19.88
C ALA A 466 14.44 -35.49 18.88
N ASP A 467 14.57 -36.81 18.75
CA ASP A 467 15.47 -37.43 17.76
C ASP A 467 14.77 -37.51 16.39
N LEU A 468 14.77 -36.38 15.71
CA LEU A 468 14.17 -36.27 14.39
C LEU A 468 14.99 -36.98 13.29
N HIS A 469 16.27 -37.25 13.52
CA HIS A 469 17.13 -37.96 12.57
C HIS A 469 16.88 -39.47 12.53
N ALA A 470 16.48 -40.05 13.66
CA ALA A 470 16.23 -41.48 13.75
C ALA A 470 14.81 -41.87 13.27
N ASP A 471 13.95 -40.89 13.04
CA ASP A 471 12.58 -41.13 12.61
C ASP A 471 12.50 -41.25 11.08
N GLU A 472 12.19 -42.47 10.60
CA GLU A 472 12.09 -42.75 9.16
C GLU A 472 11.04 -41.90 8.44
N ARG A 473 10.04 -41.40 9.16
CA ARG A 473 9.02 -40.47 8.59
C ARG A 473 9.62 -39.13 8.14
N PHE A 474 10.79 -38.76 8.66
CA PHE A 474 11.45 -37.48 8.39
C PHE A 474 12.78 -37.61 7.66
N ALA A 475 13.11 -38.81 7.15
CA ALA A 475 14.41 -39.13 6.57
C ALA A 475 14.78 -38.27 5.36
N ASP A 476 13.84 -38.01 4.48
CA ASP A 476 14.04 -37.19 3.27
C ASP A 476 12.91 -36.15 3.09
N ALA A 477 13.03 -35.31 2.08
CA ALA A 477 12.07 -34.21 1.84
C ALA A 477 10.66 -34.71 1.49
N ASP A 478 10.56 -35.78 0.69
CA ASP A 478 9.28 -36.35 0.27
C ASP A 478 8.58 -37.01 1.46
N SER A 479 9.34 -37.74 2.29
CA SER A 479 8.85 -38.34 3.52
C SER A 479 8.34 -37.27 4.50
N ARG A 480 9.08 -36.17 4.69
CA ARG A 480 8.65 -35.05 5.54
C ARG A 480 7.36 -34.39 5.02
N THR A 481 7.25 -34.23 3.72
CA THR A 481 6.03 -33.69 3.10
C THR A 481 4.83 -34.62 3.31
N ALA A 482 5.05 -35.94 3.20
CA ALA A 482 3.99 -36.94 3.41
C ALA A 482 3.55 -37.05 4.88
N HIS A 483 4.42 -36.69 5.83
CA HIS A 483 4.20 -36.76 7.29
C HIS A 483 4.27 -35.35 7.94
N ASP A 484 3.77 -34.33 7.24
CA ASP A 484 3.88 -32.93 7.68
C ASP A 484 3.18 -32.69 9.03
N GLU A 485 1.98 -33.22 9.20
CA GLU A 485 1.22 -33.10 10.46
C GLU A 485 1.94 -33.76 11.65
N GLU A 486 2.54 -34.93 11.42
CA GLU A 486 3.34 -35.61 12.45
C GLU A 486 4.60 -34.84 12.79
N LEU A 487 5.21 -34.17 11.80
CA LEU A 487 6.38 -33.32 12.05
C LEU A 487 5.97 -32.06 12.81
N ILE A 488 4.82 -31.43 12.49
CA ILE A 488 4.25 -30.33 13.27
C ILE A 488 4.05 -30.78 14.72
N ALA A 489 3.43 -31.95 14.91
CA ALA A 489 3.18 -32.50 16.25
C ALA A 489 4.46 -32.77 17.03
N ALA A 490 5.53 -33.24 16.36
CA ALA A 490 6.83 -33.47 16.97
C ALA A 490 7.55 -32.17 17.37
N LEU A 491 7.48 -31.14 16.53
CA LEU A 491 8.16 -29.85 16.75
C LEU A 491 7.42 -28.94 17.78
N THR A 492 6.12 -29.03 17.87
CA THR A 492 5.31 -28.17 18.75
C THR A 492 5.77 -28.19 20.22
N PRO A 493 5.95 -29.35 20.90
CA PRO A 493 6.40 -29.37 22.26
C PRO A 493 7.89 -28.95 22.40
N VAL A 494 8.69 -29.11 21.36
CA VAL A 494 10.10 -28.70 21.37
C VAL A 494 10.21 -27.20 21.43
N PHE A 495 9.49 -26.49 20.56
CA PHE A 495 9.51 -25.02 20.56
C PHE A 495 8.99 -24.42 21.86
N ALA A 496 8.06 -25.08 22.55
CA ALA A 496 7.56 -24.61 23.85
C ALA A 496 8.60 -24.63 24.98
N ALA A 497 9.77 -25.31 24.78
CA ALA A 497 10.79 -25.49 25.81
C ALA A 497 11.70 -24.26 26.05
N LYS A 498 11.75 -23.30 25.13
CA LYS A 498 12.58 -22.10 25.22
C LYS A 498 11.81 -20.84 24.87
N THR A 499 12.38 -19.68 25.21
CA THR A 499 11.86 -18.35 24.81
C THR A 499 12.08 -18.09 23.32
N LYS A 500 11.37 -17.12 22.80
CA LYS A 500 11.49 -16.66 21.40
C LYS A 500 12.92 -16.30 21.04
N LEU A 501 13.54 -15.48 21.89
CA LEU A 501 14.92 -14.99 21.68
C LEU A 501 15.95 -16.11 21.74
N GLU A 502 15.77 -17.10 22.65
CA GLU A 502 16.67 -18.26 22.72
C GLU A 502 16.59 -19.08 21.43
N TRP A 503 15.38 -19.32 20.88
CA TRP A 503 15.25 -20.05 19.63
C TRP A 503 15.82 -19.27 18.44
N GLU A 504 15.54 -17.99 18.33
CA GLU A 504 16.09 -17.15 17.28
C GLU A 504 17.62 -17.20 17.28
N ASN A 505 18.25 -16.96 18.43
CA ASN A 505 19.69 -16.98 18.56
C ASN A 505 20.30 -18.35 18.22
N GLU A 506 19.68 -19.43 18.70
CA GLU A 506 20.23 -20.80 18.52
C GLU A 506 20.13 -21.26 17.07
N LEU A 507 18.97 -21.02 16.41
CA LEU A 507 18.74 -21.50 15.05
C LEU A 507 19.44 -20.60 14.03
N CYS A 508 19.40 -19.28 14.20
CA CYS A 508 20.14 -18.36 13.32
C CYS A 508 21.66 -18.59 13.39
N ALA A 509 22.21 -18.93 14.54
CA ALA A 509 23.63 -19.30 14.66
C ALA A 509 24.02 -20.55 13.86
N GLN A 510 23.05 -21.36 13.45
CA GLN A 510 23.23 -22.57 12.64
C GLN A 510 22.73 -22.37 11.17
N ASP A 511 22.54 -21.15 10.74
CA ASP A 511 22.02 -20.80 9.41
C ASP A 511 20.61 -21.38 9.13
N VAL A 512 19.78 -21.51 10.18
CA VAL A 512 18.38 -21.91 10.10
C VAL A 512 17.51 -20.67 10.39
N GLY A 513 16.62 -20.33 9.49
CA GLY A 513 15.74 -19.18 9.66
C GLY A 513 14.75 -19.39 10.81
N CYS A 514 14.85 -18.55 11.82
CA CYS A 514 13.91 -18.49 12.94
C CYS A 514 13.89 -17.06 13.47
N VAL A 515 12.70 -16.48 13.63
CA VAL A 515 12.57 -15.11 14.13
C VAL A 515 11.44 -15.01 15.14
N GLU A 516 11.58 -14.08 16.08
CA GLU A 516 10.48 -13.74 16.99
C GLU A 516 9.27 -13.23 16.22
N VAL A 517 8.08 -13.71 16.55
CA VAL A 517 6.83 -13.13 16.09
C VAL A 517 6.48 -11.94 16.99
N VAL A 518 6.40 -10.77 16.38
CA VAL A 518 6.06 -9.53 17.08
C VAL A 518 4.54 -9.40 17.16
N GLU A 519 4.00 -9.38 18.38
CA GLU A 519 2.56 -9.22 18.65
C GLU A 519 2.14 -7.78 18.88
N ALA A 520 3.10 -6.83 18.89
CA ALA A 520 2.85 -5.41 19.02
C ALA A 520 2.82 -4.72 17.65
N ASN A 521 2.32 -3.48 17.60
CA ASN A 521 2.39 -2.66 16.41
C ASN A 521 3.86 -2.52 15.95
N SER A 522 4.15 -2.92 14.72
CA SER A 522 5.51 -2.98 14.17
C SER A 522 6.20 -1.61 14.17
N GLU A 523 5.46 -0.53 13.99
CA GLU A 523 6.00 0.82 14.00
C GLU A 523 6.47 1.24 15.41
N LEU A 524 5.74 0.85 16.46
CA LEU A 524 6.17 1.06 17.86
C LEU A 524 7.42 0.24 18.18
N VAL A 525 7.50 -0.99 17.69
CA VAL A 525 8.66 -1.84 17.88
C VAL A 525 9.90 -1.23 17.22
N LEU A 526 9.78 -0.80 15.95
CA LEU A 526 10.86 -0.16 15.22
C LEU A 526 11.31 1.20 15.82
N GLN A 527 10.48 1.81 16.67
CA GLN A 527 10.80 3.05 17.41
C GLN A 527 11.34 2.77 18.83
N SER A 528 11.37 1.53 19.28
CA SER A 528 11.94 1.14 20.57
C SER A 528 13.46 1.35 20.61
N ASP A 529 14.03 1.40 21.82
CA ASP A 529 15.44 1.75 22.01
C ASP A 529 16.43 0.88 21.21
N PRO A 530 16.30 -0.46 21.15
CA PRO A 530 17.23 -1.29 20.37
C PRO A 530 17.22 -0.96 18.87
N TYR A 531 16.03 -0.69 18.31
CA TYR A 531 15.89 -0.34 16.89
C TYR A 531 16.28 1.11 16.62
N TYR A 532 16.03 2.02 17.58
CA TYR A 532 16.53 3.38 17.52
C TYR A 532 18.07 3.44 17.52
N GLU A 533 18.72 2.74 18.42
CA GLU A 533 20.18 2.61 18.48
C GLU A 533 20.77 1.98 17.20
N ALA A 534 20.06 1.01 16.61
CA ALA A 534 20.40 0.43 15.32
C ALA A 534 20.07 1.36 14.13
N GLY A 535 19.42 2.52 14.38
CA GLY A 535 19.11 3.57 13.40
C GLY A 535 17.92 3.25 12.49
N TYR A 536 16.95 2.43 12.93
CA TYR A 536 15.68 2.23 12.24
C TYR A 536 14.65 3.32 12.57
N ALA A 537 14.86 4.04 13.65
CA ALA A 537 14.13 5.24 14.00
C ALA A 537 15.09 6.41 14.25
N VAL A 538 14.58 7.62 14.13
CA VAL A 538 15.31 8.87 14.32
C VAL A 538 14.44 9.89 15.02
N ASP A 539 15.06 10.85 15.69
CA ASP A 539 14.35 11.96 16.32
C ASP A 539 13.85 12.94 15.26
N ALA A 540 12.65 13.43 15.49
CA ALA A 540 12.01 14.44 14.66
C ALA A 540 11.19 15.39 15.54
N HIS A 541 10.98 16.61 15.07
CA HIS A 541 10.17 17.62 15.72
C HIS A 541 9.04 18.09 14.82
N SER A 542 7.82 18.15 15.34
CA SER A 542 6.69 18.73 14.61
C SER A 542 5.80 19.57 15.52
N PRO A 543 5.05 20.52 14.96
CA PRO A 543 4.05 21.28 15.72
C PRO A 543 2.95 20.38 16.33
N ILE A 544 2.73 19.18 15.77
CA ILE A 544 1.68 18.25 16.19
C ILE A 544 2.12 17.43 17.40
N PHE A 545 3.34 16.89 17.36
CA PHE A 545 3.83 15.90 18.33
C PHE A 545 5.05 16.36 19.14
N ASP A 546 5.51 17.59 18.98
CA ASP A 546 6.80 18.06 19.53
C ASP A 546 7.96 17.12 19.14
N GLU A 547 8.87 16.86 20.09
CA GLU A 547 9.94 15.87 19.93
C GLU A 547 9.35 14.45 19.95
N HIS A 548 9.59 13.70 18.89
CA HIS A 548 9.13 12.31 18.78
C HIS A 548 10.08 11.50 17.91
N ARG A 549 9.99 10.17 18.01
CA ARG A 549 10.67 9.28 17.07
C ARG A 549 9.80 9.05 15.85
N ARG A 550 10.42 9.04 14.67
CA ARG A 550 9.81 8.57 13.42
C ARG A 550 10.67 7.45 12.83
N LEU A 551 10.10 6.65 11.92
CA LEU A 551 10.91 5.70 11.16
C LEU A 551 11.96 6.44 10.33
N ALA A 552 13.17 5.90 10.32
CA ALA A 552 14.26 6.41 9.51
C ALA A 552 13.94 6.32 8.02
N PRO A 553 14.61 7.10 7.16
CA PRO A 553 14.55 6.93 5.71
C PRO A 553 14.86 5.49 5.29
N LEU A 554 14.12 4.98 4.29
CA LEU A 554 14.26 3.59 3.82
C LEU A 554 15.66 3.27 3.25
N CYS A 555 16.36 4.29 2.71
CA CYS A 555 17.67 4.13 2.12
C CYS A 555 18.75 4.67 3.04
N ARG A 556 19.82 3.90 3.23
CA ARG A 556 21.05 4.34 3.87
C ARG A 556 22.18 4.32 2.86
N PHE A 557 22.99 5.35 2.86
CA PHE A 557 24.14 5.50 1.97
C PHE A 557 25.43 5.54 2.78
N SER A 558 26.51 5.00 2.22
CA SER A 558 27.82 5.01 2.87
C SER A 558 28.45 6.42 2.96
N ARG A 559 28.03 7.35 2.11
CA ARG A 559 28.56 8.72 2.02
C ARG A 559 27.48 9.78 2.09
N SER A 560 26.43 9.68 1.30
CA SER A 560 25.36 10.68 1.26
C SER A 560 24.47 10.60 2.51
N ARG A 561 24.03 11.75 2.99
CA ARG A 561 23.05 11.85 4.06
C ARG A 561 21.63 11.71 3.51
N THR A 562 20.70 11.33 4.37
CA THR A 562 19.26 11.41 4.14
C THR A 562 18.67 12.47 5.06
N ARG A 563 17.45 12.91 4.78
CA ARG A 563 16.69 13.81 5.65
C ARG A 563 15.66 13.00 6.42
N ALA A 564 15.29 13.44 7.60
CA ALA A 564 14.32 12.78 8.44
C ALA A 564 13.42 13.79 9.17
N ASP A 565 12.87 14.74 8.40
CA ASP A 565 12.03 15.80 8.95
C ASP A 565 10.63 15.22 9.30
N ALA A 566 9.95 15.87 10.25
CA ALA A 566 8.61 15.52 10.68
C ALA A 566 7.52 16.01 9.70
N GLY A 567 6.27 15.65 9.99
CA GLY A 567 5.10 16.18 9.29
C GLY A 567 4.79 17.62 9.67
N CYS A 568 4.10 18.32 8.78
CA CYS A 568 3.69 19.71 8.94
C CYS A 568 2.17 19.87 9.09
N THR A 569 1.72 21.00 9.65
CA THR A 569 0.31 21.37 9.70
C THR A 569 -0.18 21.95 8.37
N ILE A 570 -1.51 22.11 8.23
CA ILE A 570 -2.13 22.66 7.02
C ILE A 570 -1.60 24.06 6.74
N GLY A 571 -1.06 24.26 5.52
CA GLY A 571 -0.59 25.58 5.08
C GLY A 571 0.56 26.17 5.89
N GLN A 572 1.24 25.37 6.72
CA GLN A 572 2.33 25.83 7.58
C GLN A 572 3.39 26.65 6.81
N HIS A 573 3.57 26.37 5.54
CA HIS A 573 4.62 27.00 4.73
C HIS A 573 4.06 27.97 3.68
N THR A 574 2.72 28.25 3.70
CA THR A 574 2.07 29.09 2.69
C THR A 574 2.76 30.43 2.52
N ASP A 575 2.95 31.18 3.61
CA ASP A 575 3.51 32.53 3.55
C ASP A 575 4.97 32.52 3.06
N ALA A 576 5.78 31.62 3.59
CA ALA A 576 7.18 31.49 3.21
C ALA A 576 7.33 31.16 1.72
N VAL A 577 6.58 30.16 1.22
CA VAL A 577 6.63 29.74 -0.19
C VAL A 577 6.09 30.82 -1.12
N LEU A 578 5.01 31.53 -0.74
CA LEU A 578 4.48 32.64 -1.54
C LEU A 578 5.43 33.84 -1.57
N SER A 579 6.12 34.12 -0.48
CA SER A 579 7.17 35.16 -0.45
C SER A 579 8.34 34.83 -1.37
N GLU A 580 8.75 33.57 -1.45
CA GLU A 580 9.81 33.12 -2.37
C GLU A 580 9.45 33.32 -3.86
N ILE A 581 8.17 33.27 -4.20
CA ILE A 581 7.72 33.53 -5.57
C ILE A 581 7.44 35.01 -5.83
N GLY A 582 7.69 35.89 -4.84
CA GLY A 582 7.72 37.34 -4.99
C GLY A 582 6.51 38.09 -4.46
N LEU A 583 5.63 37.45 -3.68
CA LEU A 583 4.52 38.15 -3.04
C LEU A 583 5.00 38.77 -1.72
N ASP A 584 4.57 40.01 -1.47
CA ASP A 584 4.76 40.65 -0.18
C ASP A 584 3.65 40.29 0.81
N GLU A 585 3.84 40.63 2.09
CA GLU A 585 2.90 40.34 3.16
C GLU A 585 1.49 40.90 2.88
N ALA A 586 1.37 42.07 2.24
CA ALA A 586 0.10 42.70 1.95
C ALA A 586 -0.67 41.91 0.86
N ALA A 587 0.03 41.45 -0.18
CA ALA A 587 -0.54 40.60 -1.22
C ALA A 587 -0.99 39.23 -0.67
N ILE A 588 -0.20 38.61 0.21
CA ILE A 588 -0.57 37.36 0.86
C ILE A 588 -1.80 37.55 1.76
N ALA A 589 -1.86 38.64 2.54
CA ALA A 589 -3.01 38.96 3.37
C ALA A 589 -4.29 39.20 2.53
N ASP A 590 -4.21 39.87 1.38
CA ASP A 590 -5.33 40.04 0.46
C ASP A 590 -5.84 38.69 -0.08
N LEU A 591 -4.92 37.82 -0.50
CA LEU A 591 -5.28 36.47 -0.95
C LEU A 591 -5.97 35.65 0.14
N ARG A 592 -5.56 35.81 1.39
CA ARG A 592 -6.17 35.12 2.54
C ARG A 592 -7.59 35.65 2.80
N VAL A 593 -7.81 36.98 2.76
CA VAL A 593 -9.14 37.59 2.88
C VAL A 593 -10.10 37.12 1.80
N ARG A 594 -9.57 36.89 0.59
CA ARG A 594 -10.35 36.38 -0.56
C ARG A 594 -10.49 34.85 -0.55
N GLU A 595 -10.01 34.19 0.49
CA GLU A 595 -10.03 32.72 0.59
C GLU A 595 -9.36 32.03 -0.62
N ILE A 596 -8.28 32.59 -1.13
CA ILE A 596 -7.45 31.97 -2.17
C ILE A 596 -6.38 31.10 -1.51
N VAL A 597 -5.85 31.54 -0.38
CA VAL A 597 -4.83 30.81 0.40
C VAL A 597 -5.24 30.69 1.85
N GLY A 598 -4.78 29.61 2.49
CA GLY A 598 -5.02 29.32 3.91
C GLY A 598 -3.72 29.04 4.67
N GLY A 599 -3.85 28.71 5.95
CA GLY A 599 -2.71 28.44 6.81
C GLY A 599 -1.97 29.70 7.29
N GLY A 600 -0.83 29.54 7.95
CA GLY A 600 0.00 30.61 8.52
C GLY A 600 0.02 30.59 10.03
#